data_3279ff5386a830855156c9d27d389afa
#
_entry.id   3279ff5386a830855156c9d27d389afa
#
_cell.length_a   1.000
_cell.length_b   1.000
_cell.length_c   1.000
_cell.angle_alpha   90.00
_cell.angle_beta   90.00
_cell.angle_gamma   90.00
#
_symmetry.space_group_name_H-M   'P 1'
#
loop_
_entity.id
_entity.type
_entity.pdbx_description
1 polymer ?
#
loop_
_entity_poly.entity_id
_entity_poly.type
_entity_poly.pdbx_seq_one_letter_code
_entity_poly.pdbx_strand_id
1 'polypeptide(L)'
;FEELCALVGPPSRVMRWCCTIFKTGAIQRKIKTMFRNKNKIITFYGIRRNESASRNKYERETEGSKITKQITISPIIDWMDFDVWLYMLTTEIDFNYAYRLGYARVGCWCCPNNSGWSEFLSKIHMPEQSKRFRQLLVDFATKIGKPDPEVYVDEGKWKARQGGNGVDYAKKSAVSFEPCVLEENAFNYELQRPISDQLYELFKPFGYLNFDMGNKRLGEVYVTRRNGNPVLKLQGRIGSTTLKVTIIDSNIDGAKNLKTAEDKIKCQITKYQMCMACRACESICKHNAIVIKEDKEGNLDYRILDNKCVRCAECVNHYTAGCYMRKVLAIKRN
;
A
#
# COMPACT_ATOMS: atom_id res chain seq x y z
N PHE A 1 -4.68 -3.67 12.57
CA PHE A 1 -5.81 -3.12 11.83
C PHE A 1 -6.36 -1.86 12.50
N GLU A 2 -6.65 -1.91 13.80
CA GLU A 2 -7.20 -0.80 14.58
C GLU A 2 -6.28 0.43 14.59
N GLU A 3 -4.98 0.24 14.75
CA GLU A 3 -3.97 1.31 14.67
C GLU A 3 -4.03 2.06 13.34
N LEU A 4 -4.12 1.34 12.22
CA LEU A 4 -4.29 1.97 10.93
C LEU A 4 -5.66 2.67 10.79
N CYS A 5 -6.72 2.12 11.38
CA CYS A 5 -8.00 2.82 11.42
C CYS A 5 -7.91 4.13 12.20
N ALA A 6 -7.17 4.17 13.31
CA ALA A 6 -6.95 5.38 14.09
C ALA A 6 -6.14 6.44 13.32
N LEU A 7 -5.15 6.02 12.51
CA LEU A 7 -4.29 6.92 11.75
C LEU A 7 -4.95 7.45 10.47
N VAL A 8 -5.51 6.56 9.65
CA VAL A 8 -5.99 6.90 8.30
C VAL A 8 -7.50 6.76 8.14
N GLY A 9 -8.17 6.35 9.19
CA GLY A 9 -9.59 6.06 9.23
C GLY A 9 -9.96 4.65 8.75
N PRO A 10 -11.13 4.13 9.16
CA PRO A 10 -11.59 2.80 8.80
C PRO A 10 -11.71 2.65 7.29
N PRO A 11 -11.56 1.42 6.75
CA PRO A 11 -11.75 1.20 5.32
C PRO A 11 -13.19 1.54 4.91
N SER A 12 -13.34 1.97 3.66
CA SER A 12 -14.65 2.27 3.07
C SER A 12 -14.82 1.56 1.73
N ARG A 13 -16.01 1.67 1.12
CA ARG A 13 -16.29 1.05 -0.19
C ARG A 13 -15.32 1.49 -1.27
N VAL A 14 -14.87 2.76 -1.22
CA VAL A 14 -13.92 3.34 -2.20
C VAL A 14 -12.48 3.27 -1.73
N MET A 15 -12.23 3.16 -0.43
CA MET A 15 -10.89 3.17 0.19
C MET A 15 -10.62 1.86 0.94
N ARG A 16 -10.54 0.77 0.19
CA ARG A 16 -10.33 -0.59 0.72
C ARG A 16 -8.85 -0.91 0.95
N TRP A 17 -8.16 -0.06 1.71
CA TRP A 17 -6.74 -0.26 2.03
C TRP A 17 -6.49 -1.59 2.77
N CYS A 18 -7.45 -2.07 3.55
CA CYS A 18 -7.38 -3.35 4.24
C CYS A 18 -7.17 -4.54 3.28
N CYS A 19 -7.81 -4.51 2.10
CA CYS A 19 -7.63 -5.57 1.11
C CYS A 19 -6.19 -5.62 0.60
N THR A 20 -5.57 -4.49 0.30
CA THR A 20 -4.20 -4.43 -0.21
C THR A 20 -3.19 -4.81 0.86
N ILE A 21 -3.36 -4.34 2.10
CA ILE A 21 -2.39 -4.53 3.17
C ILE A 21 -2.53 -5.92 3.81
N PHE A 22 -3.74 -6.27 4.27
CA PHE A 22 -3.95 -7.46 5.11
C PHE A 22 -4.41 -8.70 4.34
N LYS A 23 -4.97 -8.55 3.13
CA LYS A 23 -5.41 -9.67 2.32
C LYS A 23 -4.42 -9.99 1.20
N THR A 24 -4.45 -9.22 0.11
CA THR A 24 -3.61 -9.52 -1.07
C THR A 24 -2.13 -9.37 -0.79
N GLY A 25 -1.72 -8.37 -0.02
CA GLY A 25 -0.34 -8.18 0.38
C GLY A 25 0.18 -9.32 1.27
N ALA A 26 -0.62 -9.78 2.23
CA ALA A 26 -0.26 -10.92 3.09
C ALA A 26 -0.11 -12.21 2.29
N ILE A 27 -1.06 -12.50 1.41
CA ILE A 27 -1.01 -13.67 0.50
C ILE A 27 0.25 -13.60 -0.38
N GLN A 28 0.52 -12.44 -0.96
CA GLN A 28 1.67 -12.25 -1.84
C GLN A 28 3.00 -12.45 -1.12
N ARG A 29 3.14 -11.95 0.11
CA ARG A 29 4.32 -12.20 0.95
C ARG A 29 4.49 -13.70 1.27
N LYS A 30 3.39 -14.38 1.62
CA LYS A 30 3.43 -15.83 1.91
C LYS A 30 3.83 -16.64 0.67
N ILE A 31 3.24 -16.37 -0.48
CA ILE A 31 3.58 -17.00 -1.76
C ILE A 31 5.06 -16.80 -2.09
N LYS A 32 5.58 -15.60 -1.93
CA LYS A 32 7.01 -15.32 -2.17
C LYS A 32 7.92 -16.10 -1.23
N THR A 33 7.52 -16.31 0.01
CA THR A 33 8.30 -17.09 0.99
C THR A 33 8.27 -18.57 0.62
N MET A 34 7.12 -19.12 0.27
CA MET A 34 6.94 -20.54 -0.05
C MET A 34 7.58 -20.93 -1.39
N PHE A 35 7.53 -20.05 -2.38
CA PHE A 35 7.93 -20.32 -3.77
C PHE A 35 9.07 -19.40 -4.24
N ARG A 36 10.12 -19.25 -3.41
CA ARG A 36 11.23 -18.32 -3.66
C ARG A 36 11.87 -18.45 -5.05
N ASN A 37 12.04 -19.70 -5.50
CA ASN A 37 12.77 -20.03 -6.71
C ASN A 37 11.86 -20.25 -7.93
N LYS A 38 10.56 -19.97 -7.82
CA LYS A 38 9.61 -20.14 -8.92
C LYS A 38 9.31 -18.81 -9.60
N ASN A 39 9.31 -18.83 -10.93
CA ASN A 39 9.00 -17.64 -11.73
C ASN A 39 7.50 -17.43 -11.92
N LYS A 40 6.75 -18.53 -12.04
CA LYS A 40 5.29 -18.54 -12.17
C LYS A 40 4.66 -19.57 -11.23
N ILE A 41 3.48 -19.24 -10.71
CA ILE A 41 2.70 -20.08 -9.80
C ILE A 41 1.29 -20.16 -10.35
N ILE A 42 0.79 -21.35 -10.55
CA ILE A 42 -0.60 -21.58 -10.94
C ILE A 42 -1.45 -21.59 -9.66
N THR A 43 -2.53 -20.83 -9.67
CA THR A 43 -3.47 -20.76 -8.55
C THR A 43 -4.89 -20.98 -9.05
N PHE A 44 -5.58 -21.93 -8.46
CA PHE A 44 -6.98 -22.20 -8.76
C PHE A 44 -7.89 -21.35 -7.87
N TYR A 45 -8.87 -20.70 -8.47
CA TYR A 45 -9.86 -19.85 -7.78
C TYR A 45 -11.29 -20.30 -8.09
N GLY A 46 -12.13 -20.31 -7.06
CA GLY A 46 -13.57 -20.51 -7.20
C GLY A 46 -14.29 -19.22 -7.62
N ILE A 47 -13.77 -18.49 -8.60
CA ILE A 47 -14.40 -17.28 -9.13
C ILE A 47 -15.45 -17.64 -10.17
N ARG A 48 -16.61 -16.95 -10.14
CA ARG A 48 -17.70 -17.11 -11.11
C ARG A 48 -18.09 -15.76 -11.71
N ARG A 49 -18.50 -15.74 -12.99
CA ARG A 49 -18.85 -14.50 -13.71
C ARG A 49 -20.05 -13.81 -13.10
N ASN A 50 -21.06 -14.56 -12.68
CA ASN A 50 -22.33 -14.04 -12.16
C ASN A 50 -22.26 -13.42 -10.76
N GLU A 51 -21.12 -13.54 -10.05
CA GLU A 51 -20.98 -12.97 -8.71
C GLU A 51 -20.97 -11.43 -8.69
N SER A 52 -20.55 -10.79 -9.77
CA SER A 52 -20.59 -9.32 -9.91
C SER A 52 -20.28 -8.86 -11.32
N ALA A 53 -20.72 -7.65 -11.69
CA ALA A 53 -20.38 -7.01 -12.97
C ALA A 53 -18.86 -6.90 -13.22
N SER A 54 -18.05 -6.74 -12.17
CA SER A 54 -16.60 -6.74 -12.29
C SER A 54 -16.05 -8.13 -12.64
N ARG A 55 -16.63 -9.21 -12.08
CA ARG A 55 -16.19 -10.58 -12.33
C ARG A 55 -16.68 -11.14 -13.66
N ASN A 56 -17.75 -10.59 -14.19
CA ASN A 56 -18.25 -10.96 -15.52
C ASN A 56 -17.21 -10.76 -16.64
N LYS A 57 -16.25 -9.85 -16.40
CA LYS A 57 -15.16 -9.54 -17.33
C LYS A 57 -13.94 -10.46 -17.19
N TYR A 58 -13.98 -11.43 -16.27
CA TYR A 58 -12.82 -12.29 -16.03
C TYR A 58 -12.82 -13.45 -17.02
N GLU A 59 -11.62 -13.81 -17.48
CA GLU A 59 -11.38 -14.98 -18.27
C GLU A 59 -11.09 -16.19 -17.38
N ARG A 60 -11.25 -17.40 -17.93
CA ARG A 60 -10.96 -18.66 -17.24
C ARG A 60 -9.52 -18.73 -16.79
N GLU A 61 -8.62 -18.20 -17.60
CA GLU A 61 -7.21 -18.05 -17.31
C GLU A 61 -6.81 -16.58 -17.36
N THR A 62 -6.05 -16.12 -16.36
CA THR A 62 -5.60 -14.72 -16.28
C THR A 62 -4.20 -14.66 -15.68
N GLU A 63 -3.27 -13.97 -16.35
CA GLU A 63 -1.95 -13.71 -15.82
C GLU A 63 -1.91 -12.43 -14.98
N GLY A 64 -1.24 -12.48 -13.83
CA GLY A 64 -0.69 -11.33 -13.10
C GLY A 64 -1.64 -10.23 -12.63
N SER A 65 -2.96 -10.49 -12.52
CA SER A 65 -3.95 -9.42 -12.27
C SER A 65 -3.84 -8.73 -10.91
N LYS A 66 -3.56 -9.46 -9.84
CA LYS A 66 -3.51 -8.91 -8.46
C LYS A 66 -2.27 -9.31 -7.68
N ILE A 67 -1.71 -10.45 -7.99
CA ILE A 67 -0.54 -11.00 -7.34
C ILE A 67 0.50 -11.28 -8.41
N THR A 68 1.68 -10.72 -8.24
CA THR A 68 2.79 -10.92 -9.19
C THR A 68 3.21 -12.40 -9.20
N LYS A 69 3.66 -12.89 -10.36
CA LYS A 69 4.07 -14.30 -10.60
C LYS A 69 2.92 -15.32 -10.57
N GLN A 70 1.68 -14.89 -10.59
CA GLN A 70 0.53 -15.78 -10.50
C GLN A 70 -0.16 -15.91 -11.86
N ILE A 71 -0.43 -17.15 -12.26
CA ILE A 71 -1.42 -17.49 -13.27
C ILE A 71 -2.66 -17.95 -12.50
N THR A 72 -3.77 -17.28 -12.73
CA THR A 72 -5.05 -17.61 -12.10
C THR A 72 -5.87 -18.46 -13.06
N ILE A 73 -6.30 -19.62 -12.60
CA ILE A 73 -7.24 -20.48 -13.31
C ILE A 73 -8.53 -20.55 -12.51
N SER A 74 -9.66 -20.27 -13.16
CA SER A 74 -10.99 -20.28 -12.57
C SER A 74 -11.85 -21.40 -13.22
N PRO A 75 -11.74 -22.66 -12.75
CA PRO A 75 -12.39 -23.80 -13.40
C PRO A 75 -13.91 -23.67 -13.48
N ILE A 76 -14.52 -23.09 -12.43
CA ILE A 76 -15.98 -22.95 -12.28
C ILE A 76 -16.48 -21.56 -12.70
N ILE A 77 -15.76 -20.88 -13.61
CA ILE A 77 -16.03 -19.46 -13.96
C ILE A 77 -17.48 -19.25 -14.46
N ASP A 78 -18.05 -20.23 -15.13
CA ASP A 78 -19.39 -20.16 -15.73
C ASP A 78 -20.49 -20.83 -14.88
N TRP A 79 -20.14 -21.35 -13.69
CA TRP A 79 -21.11 -21.95 -12.77
C TRP A 79 -22.03 -20.89 -12.16
N MET A 80 -23.30 -21.25 -11.98
CA MET A 80 -24.28 -20.49 -11.23
C MET A 80 -24.21 -20.82 -9.73
N ASP A 81 -24.88 -20.04 -8.89
CA ASP A 81 -24.98 -20.34 -7.46
C ASP A 81 -25.60 -21.70 -7.20
N PHE A 82 -26.60 -22.07 -8.00
CA PHE A 82 -27.26 -23.38 -7.93
C PHE A 82 -26.28 -24.53 -8.19
N ASP A 83 -25.45 -24.42 -9.21
CA ASP A 83 -24.48 -25.48 -9.56
C ASP A 83 -23.49 -25.74 -8.42
N VAL A 84 -23.02 -24.66 -7.78
CA VAL A 84 -22.09 -24.78 -6.64
C VAL A 84 -22.76 -25.50 -5.47
N TRP A 85 -23.99 -25.12 -5.11
CA TRP A 85 -24.70 -25.74 -4.00
C TRP A 85 -25.08 -27.19 -4.32
N LEU A 86 -25.56 -27.46 -5.52
CA LEU A 86 -25.87 -28.82 -5.96
C LEU A 86 -24.62 -29.71 -5.86
N TYR A 87 -23.50 -29.25 -6.40
CA TYR A 87 -22.25 -29.99 -6.35
C TYR A 87 -21.79 -30.25 -4.91
N MET A 88 -21.76 -29.22 -4.05
CA MET A 88 -21.33 -29.37 -2.66
C MET A 88 -22.21 -30.34 -1.87
N LEU A 89 -23.54 -30.27 -2.06
CA LEU A 89 -24.48 -31.12 -1.33
C LEU A 89 -24.46 -32.56 -1.84
N THR A 90 -24.31 -32.77 -3.15
CA THR A 90 -24.28 -34.14 -3.74
C THR A 90 -22.97 -34.87 -3.51
N THR A 91 -21.85 -34.09 -3.39
CA THR A 91 -20.52 -34.69 -3.12
C THR A 91 -20.14 -34.65 -1.64
N GLU A 92 -21.03 -34.19 -0.77
CA GLU A 92 -20.84 -34.07 0.68
C GLU A 92 -19.57 -33.29 1.09
N ILE A 93 -19.14 -32.33 0.24
CA ILE A 93 -18.01 -31.47 0.53
C ILE A 93 -18.37 -30.52 1.67
N ASP A 94 -17.53 -30.48 2.69
CA ASP A 94 -17.71 -29.55 3.79
C ASP A 94 -17.53 -28.09 3.32
N PHE A 95 -18.32 -27.20 3.90
CA PHE A 95 -18.33 -25.78 3.57
C PHE A 95 -18.34 -24.91 4.82
N ASN A 96 -17.97 -23.64 4.66
CA ASN A 96 -17.83 -22.72 5.78
C ASN A 96 -19.11 -22.64 6.62
N TYR A 97 -18.98 -22.84 7.93
CA TYR A 97 -20.08 -22.87 8.88
C TYR A 97 -20.95 -21.61 8.87
N ALA A 98 -20.39 -20.46 8.49
CA ALA A 98 -21.15 -19.22 8.39
C ALA A 98 -22.34 -19.31 7.43
N TYR A 99 -22.30 -20.16 6.40
CA TYR A 99 -23.46 -20.41 5.54
C TYR A 99 -24.59 -21.10 6.30
N ARG A 100 -24.27 -21.98 7.25
CA ARG A 100 -25.26 -22.63 8.14
C ARG A 100 -25.88 -21.62 9.12
N LEU A 101 -25.17 -20.54 9.42
CA LEU A 101 -25.66 -19.43 10.25
C LEU A 101 -26.49 -18.41 9.46
N GLY A 102 -26.74 -18.64 8.16
CA GLY A 102 -27.58 -17.78 7.33
C GLY A 102 -26.84 -16.67 6.57
N TYR A 103 -25.51 -16.68 6.54
CA TYR A 103 -24.77 -15.75 5.69
C TYR A 103 -24.91 -16.15 4.23
N ALA A 104 -25.41 -15.24 3.40
CA ALA A 104 -25.47 -15.45 1.95
C ALA A 104 -24.10 -15.40 1.29
N ARG A 105 -23.14 -14.74 1.92
CA ARG A 105 -21.76 -14.60 1.45
C ARG A 105 -20.81 -14.51 2.62
N VAL A 106 -19.76 -15.32 2.62
CA VAL A 106 -18.72 -15.28 3.64
C VAL A 106 -17.59 -14.33 3.21
N GLY A 107 -17.22 -13.42 4.08
CA GLY A 107 -16.16 -12.43 3.90
C GLY A 107 -15.64 -11.91 5.24
N CYS A 108 -14.96 -10.78 5.23
CA CYS A 108 -14.57 -10.11 6.47
C CYS A 108 -15.83 -9.58 7.16
N TRP A 109 -16.07 -9.95 8.41
CA TRP A 109 -17.24 -9.53 9.18
C TRP A 109 -17.38 -8.00 9.33
N CYS A 110 -16.25 -7.27 9.37
CA CYS A 110 -16.18 -5.80 9.44
C CYS A 110 -16.06 -5.10 8.06
N CYS A 111 -16.40 -5.79 6.96
CA CYS A 111 -16.22 -5.25 5.62
C CYS A 111 -17.24 -4.14 5.30
N PRO A 112 -16.83 -2.98 4.77
CA PRO A 112 -17.77 -1.92 4.37
C PRO A 112 -18.71 -2.33 3.21
N ASN A 113 -18.41 -3.44 2.53
CA ASN A 113 -19.27 -3.99 1.48
C ASN A 113 -20.26 -5.04 1.98
N ASN A 114 -20.30 -5.32 3.28
CA ASN A 114 -21.29 -6.23 3.83
C ASN A 114 -22.71 -5.66 3.66
N SER A 115 -23.66 -6.58 3.43
CA SER A 115 -25.09 -6.25 3.47
C SER A 115 -25.56 -6.00 4.90
N GLY A 116 -26.68 -5.31 5.06
CA GLY A 116 -27.31 -5.13 6.36
C GLY A 116 -27.64 -6.46 7.04
N TRP A 117 -28.02 -7.48 6.26
CA TRP A 117 -28.25 -8.83 6.76
C TRP A 117 -26.98 -9.45 7.36
N SER A 118 -25.86 -9.40 6.63
CA SER A 118 -24.58 -9.91 7.16
C SER A 118 -24.13 -9.16 8.42
N GLU A 119 -24.38 -7.87 8.51
CA GLU A 119 -24.07 -7.09 9.72
C GLU A 119 -24.98 -7.46 10.89
N PHE A 120 -26.25 -7.68 10.64
CA PHE A 120 -27.18 -8.19 11.63
C PHE A 120 -26.73 -9.54 12.19
N LEU A 121 -26.42 -10.50 11.32
CA LEU A 121 -25.89 -11.80 11.74
C LEU A 121 -24.58 -11.68 12.51
N SER A 122 -23.70 -10.74 12.14
CA SER A 122 -22.46 -10.51 12.86
C SER A 122 -22.69 -9.96 14.28
N LYS A 123 -23.72 -9.15 14.48
CA LYS A 123 -24.12 -8.70 15.83
C LYS A 123 -24.60 -9.86 16.71
N ILE A 124 -25.22 -10.87 16.10
CA ILE A 124 -25.71 -12.07 16.83
C ILE A 124 -24.57 -13.04 17.13
N HIS A 125 -23.79 -13.41 16.11
CA HIS A 125 -22.82 -14.49 16.21
C HIS A 125 -21.42 -14.03 16.67
N MET A 126 -21.13 -12.72 16.60
CA MET A 126 -19.86 -12.11 17.01
C MET A 126 -20.12 -10.79 17.77
N PRO A 127 -20.87 -10.82 18.89
CA PRO A 127 -21.33 -9.60 19.57
C PRO A 127 -20.18 -8.73 20.09
N GLU A 128 -19.16 -9.31 20.69
CA GLU A 128 -18.02 -8.58 21.25
C GLU A 128 -17.20 -7.88 20.17
N GLN A 129 -16.89 -8.59 19.09
CA GLN A 129 -16.15 -8.04 17.97
C GLN A 129 -16.96 -6.92 17.28
N SER A 130 -18.25 -7.13 17.11
CA SER A 130 -19.15 -6.14 16.50
C SER A 130 -19.26 -4.88 17.35
N LYS A 131 -19.38 -5.01 18.69
CA LYS A 131 -19.40 -3.89 19.63
C LYS A 131 -18.08 -3.10 19.61
N ARG A 132 -16.95 -3.82 19.66
CA ARG A 132 -15.62 -3.20 19.61
C ARG A 132 -15.39 -2.44 18.29
N PHE A 133 -15.80 -3.02 17.17
CA PHE A 133 -15.67 -2.36 15.87
C PHE A 133 -16.61 -1.14 15.76
N ARG A 134 -17.84 -1.24 16.25
CA ARG A 134 -18.76 -0.09 16.31
C ARG A 134 -18.15 1.06 17.12
N GLN A 135 -17.55 0.76 18.29
CA GLN A 135 -16.90 1.78 19.11
C GLN A 135 -15.75 2.46 18.34
N LEU A 136 -14.90 1.70 17.68
CA LEU A 136 -13.83 2.24 16.83
C LEU A 136 -14.38 3.18 15.75
N LEU A 137 -15.51 2.85 15.15
CA LEU A 137 -16.15 3.70 14.14
C LEU A 137 -16.72 4.99 14.75
N VAL A 138 -17.31 4.92 15.94
CA VAL A 138 -17.85 6.08 16.69
C VAL A 138 -16.70 7.01 17.09
N ASP A 139 -15.63 6.48 17.68
CA ASP A 139 -14.45 7.25 18.06
C ASP A 139 -13.83 7.98 16.84
N PHE A 140 -13.76 7.28 15.72
CA PHE A 140 -13.31 7.88 14.48
C PHE A 140 -14.26 8.98 13.97
N ALA A 141 -15.58 8.76 14.02
CA ALA A 141 -16.58 9.75 13.61
C ALA A 141 -16.51 11.01 14.46
N THR A 142 -16.32 10.85 15.78
CA THR A 142 -16.07 11.95 16.73
C THR A 142 -14.80 12.71 16.37
N LYS A 143 -13.69 11.98 16.13
CA LYS A 143 -12.40 12.58 15.75
C LYS A 143 -12.48 13.44 14.48
N ILE A 144 -13.30 13.06 13.52
CA ILE A 144 -13.49 13.82 12.27
C ILE A 144 -14.62 14.86 12.34
N GLY A 145 -15.17 15.11 13.53
CA GLY A 145 -16.15 16.17 13.78
C GLY A 145 -17.54 15.88 13.21
N LYS A 146 -18.01 14.63 13.21
CA LYS A 146 -19.41 14.35 12.86
C LYS A 146 -20.34 14.81 13.97
N PRO A 147 -21.43 15.54 13.67
CA PRO A 147 -22.33 16.08 14.68
C PRO A 147 -22.97 14.96 15.52
N ASP A 148 -23.39 13.87 14.88
CA ASP A 148 -24.01 12.71 15.52
C ASP A 148 -23.22 11.44 15.20
N PRO A 149 -22.09 11.17 15.88
CA PRO A 149 -21.19 10.07 15.55
C PRO A 149 -21.87 8.70 15.56
N GLU A 150 -22.74 8.44 16.51
CA GLU A 150 -23.46 7.16 16.62
C GLU A 150 -24.43 6.96 15.47
N VAL A 151 -25.25 7.97 15.18
CA VAL A 151 -26.20 7.94 14.05
C VAL A 151 -25.45 7.77 12.72
N TYR A 152 -24.35 8.49 12.55
CA TYR A 152 -23.47 8.36 11.36
C TYR A 152 -22.98 6.92 11.15
N VAL A 153 -22.64 6.23 12.24
CA VAL A 153 -22.17 4.84 12.22
C VAL A 153 -23.33 3.88 11.98
N ASP A 154 -24.42 4.02 12.71
CA ASP A 154 -25.56 3.09 12.66
C ASP A 154 -26.30 3.14 11.32
N GLU A 155 -26.38 4.30 10.67
CA GLU A 155 -26.87 4.47 9.31
C GLU A 155 -25.89 3.98 8.23
N GLY A 156 -24.69 3.55 8.62
CA GLY A 156 -23.66 3.05 7.70
C GLY A 156 -23.04 4.13 6.80
N LYS A 157 -23.18 5.41 7.11
CA LYS A 157 -22.61 6.53 6.36
C LYS A 157 -21.08 6.45 6.23
N TRP A 158 -20.41 5.84 7.23
CA TRP A 158 -18.98 5.58 7.21
C TRP A 158 -18.52 4.72 6.03
N LYS A 159 -19.38 3.85 5.49
CA LYS A 159 -19.07 2.97 4.35
C LYS A 159 -18.82 3.72 3.06
N ALA A 160 -19.45 4.87 2.88
CA ALA A 160 -19.31 5.72 1.69
C ALA A 160 -18.16 6.76 1.82
N ARG A 161 -17.46 6.76 2.95
CA ARG A 161 -16.39 7.70 3.24
C ARG A 161 -15.38 7.79 2.09
N GLN A 162 -15.08 9.01 1.68
CA GLN A 162 -13.97 9.34 0.78
C GLN A 162 -12.65 9.38 1.58
N GLY A 163 -11.50 9.48 0.89
CA GLY A 163 -10.21 9.66 1.55
C GLY A 163 -10.07 11.01 2.28
N GLY A 164 -8.89 11.29 2.82
CA GLY A 164 -8.55 12.58 3.44
C GLY A 164 -8.74 12.65 4.96
N ASN A 165 -9.20 11.60 5.60
CA ASN A 165 -9.42 11.61 7.06
C ASN A 165 -8.12 11.40 7.88
N GLY A 166 -7.00 11.15 7.23
CA GLY A 166 -5.67 11.16 7.84
C GLY A 166 -4.96 12.51 7.70
N VAL A 167 -5.73 13.62 7.63
CA VAL A 167 -5.18 14.98 7.40
C VAL A 167 -4.14 15.36 8.44
N ASP A 168 -4.37 15.07 9.70
CA ASP A 168 -3.41 15.41 10.77
C ASP A 168 -2.11 14.63 10.62
N TYR A 169 -2.19 13.35 10.28
CA TYR A 169 -1.02 12.55 9.97
C TYR A 169 -0.32 13.07 8.71
N ALA A 170 -1.07 13.40 7.67
CA ALA A 170 -0.53 13.97 6.43
C ALA A 170 0.16 15.31 6.66
N LYS A 171 -0.41 16.19 7.50
CA LYS A 171 0.20 17.47 7.89
C LYS A 171 1.52 17.27 8.64
N LYS A 172 1.57 16.36 9.60
CA LYS A 172 2.79 16.00 10.35
C LYS A 172 3.87 15.35 9.47
N SER A 173 3.52 14.89 8.29
CA SER A 173 4.43 14.27 7.31
C SER A 173 4.64 15.14 6.09
N ALA A 174 4.17 16.39 6.12
CA ALA A 174 4.29 17.30 4.99
C ALA A 174 5.76 17.62 4.71
N VAL A 175 6.07 17.73 3.44
CA VAL A 175 7.38 18.14 2.93
C VAL A 175 7.18 19.41 2.13
N SER A 176 7.81 20.50 2.53
CA SER A 176 7.94 21.67 1.70
C SER A 176 9.18 21.55 0.80
N PHE A 177 9.13 22.14 -0.35
CA PHE A 177 10.26 22.16 -1.27
C PHE A 177 10.25 23.43 -2.10
N GLU A 178 11.44 23.88 -2.45
CA GLU A 178 11.66 25.08 -3.26
C GLU A 178 12.77 24.78 -4.28
N PRO A 179 12.68 25.33 -5.51
CA PRO A 179 13.81 25.32 -6.43
C PRO A 179 15.02 26.03 -5.79
N CYS A 180 16.20 25.49 -5.99
CA CYS A 180 17.43 26.16 -5.53
C CYS A 180 17.74 27.34 -6.45
N VAL A 181 17.93 28.53 -5.89
CA VAL A 181 18.24 29.75 -6.67
C VAL A 181 19.67 29.71 -7.21
N LEU A 182 20.59 29.04 -6.52
CA LEU A 182 22.02 29.05 -6.82
C LEU A 182 22.49 27.89 -7.71
N GLU A 183 21.68 26.86 -7.88
CA GLU A 183 22.06 25.65 -8.61
C GLU A 183 20.90 25.16 -9.48
N GLU A 184 21.13 25.06 -10.78
CA GLU A 184 20.12 24.55 -11.72
C GLU A 184 19.76 23.10 -11.43
N ASN A 185 18.52 22.74 -11.68
CA ASN A 185 17.95 21.40 -11.46
C ASN A 185 18.12 20.87 -10.03
N ALA A 186 18.27 21.79 -9.06
CA ALA A 186 18.36 21.49 -7.64
C ALA A 186 17.12 21.98 -6.89
N PHE A 187 16.72 21.21 -5.88
CA PHE A 187 15.54 21.47 -5.05
C PHE A 187 15.89 21.31 -3.58
N ASN A 188 15.50 22.27 -2.76
CA ASN A 188 15.62 22.25 -1.32
C ASN A 188 14.34 21.68 -0.73
N TYR A 189 14.47 20.75 0.20
CA TYR A 189 13.36 20.09 0.90
C TYR A 189 13.49 20.34 2.41
N GLU A 190 12.40 20.79 3.03
CA GLU A 190 12.25 20.83 4.47
C GLU A 190 11.45 19.61 4.93
N LEU A 191 12.09 18.80 5.77
CA LEU A 191 11.58 17.53 6.24
C LEU A 191 11.01 17.69 7.65
N GLN A 192 9.96 16.93 8.00
CA GLN A 192 9.47 16.81 9.36
C GLN A 192 10.21 15.73 10.13
N ARG A 193 10.56 14.63 9.44
CA ARG A 193 11.39 13.54 9.98
C ARG A 193 12.85 13.79 9.58
N PRO A 194 13.79 13.87 10.55
CA PRO A 194 15.19 14.07 10.25
C PRO A 194 15.78 13.01 9.32
N ILE A 195 16.81 13.39 8.58
CA ILE A 195 17.53 12.49 7.68
C ILE A 195 18.16 11.35 8.48
N SER A 196 17.93 10.12 8.03
CA SER A 196 18.58 8.90 8.51
C SER A 196 18.99 8.03 7.32
N ASP A 197 19.75 6.96 7.58
CA ASP A 197 20.16 6.00 6.54
C ASP A 197 19.00 5.45 5.72
N GLN A 198 17.84 5.38 6.33
CA GLN A 198 16.61 4.90 5.65
C GLN A 198 16.15 5.83 4.52
N LEU A 199 16.50 7.12 4.55
CA LEU A 199 16.20 8.03 3.43
C LEU A 199 16.95 7.56 2.18
N TYR A 200 18.22 7.24 2.31
CA TYR A 200 19.06 6.81 1.17
C TYR A 200 18.58 5.48 0.58
N GLU A 201 18.06 4.56 1.39
CA GLU A 201 17.47 3.31 0.89
C GLU A 201 16.37 3.56 -0.18
N LEU A 202 15.59 4.62 -0.03
CA LEU A 202 14.52 4.96 -0.95
C LEU A 202 15.03 5.49 -2.30
N PHE A 203 16.31 5.85 -2.41
CA PHE A 203 16.93 6.28 -3.66
C PHE A 203 17.60 5.14 -4.43
N LYS A 204 17.82 3.98 -3.83
CA LYS A 204 18.39 2.79 -4.49
C LYS A 204 17.63 2.33 -5.75
N PRO A 205 16.31 2.49 -5.88
CA PRO A 205 15.63 2.19 -7.15
C PRO A 205 16.14 3.00 -8.35
N PHE A 206 16.69 4.19 -8.10
CA PHE A 206 17.21 5.07 -9.17
C PHE A 206 18.67 4.77 -9.56
N GLY A 207 19.42 4.04 -8.72
CA GLY A 207 20.82 3.72 -9.00
C GLY A 207 21.55 3.14 -7.81
N TYR A 208 22.86 3.28 -7.83
CA TYR A 208 23.78 2.82 -6.80
C TYR A 208 24.19 4.00 -5.93
N LEU A 209 24.10 3.83 -4.62
CA LEU A 209 24.53 4.86 -3.67
C LEU A 209 26.06 4.89 -3.58
N ASN A 210 26.63 6.06 -3.72
CA ASN A 210 28.05 6.31 -3.56
C ASN A 210 28.26 7.39 -2.50
N PHE A 211 28.75 7.00 -1.33
CA PHE A 211 29.02 7.86 -0.17
C PHE A 211 30.43 8.48 -0.18
N ASP A 212 31.30 8.01 -1.09
CA ASP A 212 32.70 8.44 -1.11
C ASP A 212 32.98 9.49 -2.20
N MET A 213 32.07 9.64 -3.17
CA MET A 213 32.21 10.57 -4.28
C MET A 213 32.01 12.04 -3.84
N GLY A 214 31.23 12.26 -2.80
CA GLY A 214 30.80 13.58 -2.37
C GLY A 214 31.58 14.16 -1.17
N ASN A 215 31.27 15.43 -0.86
CA ASN A 215 31.81 16.09 0.30
C ASN A 215 31.15 15.59 1.59
N LYS A 216 31.89 14.84 2.39
CA LYS A 216 31.40 14.26 3.66
C LYS A 216 30.96 15.33 4.69
N ARG A 217 31.59 16.51 4.68
CA ARG A 217 31.20 17.62 5.59
C ARG A 217 29.83 18.20 5.29
N LEU A 218 29.44 18.14 3.99
CA LEU A 218 28.11 18.60 3.54
C LEU A 218 27.08 17.47 3.55
N GLY A 219 27.48 16.24 3.86
CA GLY A 219 26.59 15.08 3.81
C GLY A 219 26.16 14.74 2.38
N GLU A 220 27.08 14.88 1.40
CA GLU A 220 26.78 14.58 0.01
C GLU A 220 26.83 13.08 -0.26
N VAL A 221 25.79 12.57 -0.90
CA VAL A 221 25.68 11.19 -1.39
C VAL A 221 25.26 11.22 -2.83
N TYR A 222 25.96 10.50 -3.69
CA TYR A 222 25.60 10.40 -5.10
C TYR A 222 24.81 9.12 -5.37
N VAL A 223 23.86 9.23 -6.27
CA VAL A 223 23.21 8.08 -6.91
C VAL A 223 23.80 7.95 -8.28
N THR A 224 24.41 6.81 -8.60
CA THR A 224 25.14 6.59 -9.84
C THR A 224 24.52 5.47 -10.67
N ARG A 225 24.74 5.48 -11.96
CA ARG A 225 24.49 4.34 -12.83
C ARG A 225 25.52 3.23 -12.57
N ARG A 226 25.33 2.07 -13.15
CA ARG A 226 26.25 0.94 -13.02
C ARG A 226 27.67 1.27 -13.54
N ASN A 227 27.78 2.17 -14.51
CA ASN A 227 29.06 2.63 -15.06
C ASN A 227 29.74 3.74 -14.21
N GLY A 228 29.18 4.09 -13.04
CA GLY A 228 29.70 5.12 -12.14
C GLY A 228 29.22 6.54 -12.44
N ASN A 229 28.55 6.79 -13.57
CA ASN A 229 28.06 8.13 -13.91
C ASN A 229 26.97 8.60 -12.92
N PRO A 230 27.11 9.80 -12.32
CA PRO A 230 26.14 10.31 -11.36
C PRO A 230 24.83 10.70 -12.06
N VAL A 231 23.70 10.40 -11.42
CA VAL A 231 22.36 10.78 -11.87
C VAL A 231 21.68 11.73 -10.88
N LEU A 232 21.94 11.58 -9.59
CA LEU A 232 21.45 12.45 -8.54
C LEU A 232 22.57 12.76 -7.54
N LYS A 233 22.50 13.95 -6.95
CA LYS A 233 23.29 14.34 -5.79
C LYS A 233 22.31 14.65 -4.66
N LEU A 234 22.44 13.99 -3.53
CA LEU A 234 21.71 14.24 -2.30
C LEU A 234 22.67 14.93 -1.32
N GLN A 235 22.26 16.05 -0.77
CA GLN A 235 23.07 16.82 0.17
C GLN A 235 22.24 17.11 1.42
N GLY A 236 22.65 16.52 2.54
CA GLY A 236 21.99 16.67 3.83
C GLY A 236 22.65 15.81 4.88
N ARG A 237 22.91 16.37 6.07
CA ARG A 237 23.56 15.62 7.16
C ARG A 237 22.57 14.73 7.88
N ILE A 238 23.00 13.58 8.34
CA ILE A 238 22.22 12.73 9.22
C ILE A 238 21.78 13.55 10.45
N GLY A 239 20.49 13.46 10.78
CA GLY A 239 19.86 14.23 11.87
C GLY A 239 19.36 15.63 11.45
N SER A 240 19.70 16.13 10.27
CA SER A 240 19.18 17.38 9.73
C SER A 240 17.78 17.20 9.15
N THR A 241 16.99 18.28 9.14
CA THR A 241 15.68 18.35 8.46
C THR A 241 15.77 18.98 7.07
N THR A 242 16.94 19.47 6.66
CA THR A 242 17.13 20.06 5.35
C THR A 242 17.82 19.09 4.40
N LEU A 243 17.25 18.89 3.24
CA LEU A 243 17.78 18.03 2.19
C LEU A 243 17.78 18.80 0.85
N LYS A 244 18.92 18.90 0.20
CA LYS A 244 19.01 19.39 -1.18
C LYS A 244 19.21 18.21 -2.12
N VAL A 245 18.46 18.19 -3.20
CA VAL A 245 18.59 17.16 -4.24
C VAL A 245 18.87 17.87 -5.58
N THR A 246 19.98 17.54 -6.22
CA THR A 246 20.33 18.00 -7.55
C THR A 246 20.11 16.88 -8.56
N ILE A 247 19.38 17.14 -9.62
CA ILE A 247 19.15 16.19 -10.73
C ILE A 247 20.24 16.44 -11.77
N ILE A 248 21.22 15.51 -11.84
CA ILE A 248 22.34 15.61 -12.78
C ILE A 248 21.93 15.05 -14.15
N ASP A 249 21.18 13.95 -14.14
CA ASP A 249 20.63 13.34 -15.35
C ASP A 249 19.14 13.04 -15.12
N SER A 250 18.28 13.68 -15.91
CA SER A 250 16.83 13.52 -15.79
C SER A 250 16.30 12.16 -16.25
N ASN A 251 17.12 11.38 -16.98
CA ASN A 251 16.74 10.04 -17.43
C ASN A 251 16.90 9.03 -16.30
N ILE A 252 16.15 9.21 -15.23
CA ILE A 252 16.02 8.28 -14.12
C ILE A 252 14.73 7.49 -14.26
N ASP A 253 14.82 6.17 -14.21
CA ASP A 253 13.68 5.26 -14.13
C ASP A 253 12.56 5.57 -15.16
N GLY A 254 12.94 5.79 -16.41
CA GLY A 254 12.01 6.09 -17.50
C GLY A 254 11.31 7.47 -17.37
N ALA A 255 11.86 8.39 -16.60
CA ALA A 255 11.41 9.77 -16.61
C ALA A 255 11.67 10.38 -18.00
N LYS A 256 10.63 11.00 -18.57
CA LYS A 256 10.69 11.57 -19.92
C LYS A 256 11.33 12.96 -19.94
N ASN A 257 11.34 13.62 -18.82
CA ASN A 257 11.84 14.99 -18.66
C ASN A 257 12.13 15.30 -17.18
N LEU A 258 12.75 16.44 -16.93
CA LEU A 258 13.13 16.90 -15.60
C LEU A 258 11.96 16.93 -14.61
N LYS A 259 10.79 17.44 -15.02
CA LYS A 259 9.59 17.49 -14.17
C LYS A 259 9.14 16.11 -13.69
N THR A 260 9.17 15.12 -14.59
CA THR A 260 8.81 13.72 -14.23
C THR A 260 9.85 13.12 -13.28
N ALA A 261 11.14 13.42 -13.45
CA ALA A 261 12.19 13.00 -12.54
C ALA A 261 11.99 13.61 -11.14
N GLU A 262 11.72 14.92 -11.09
CA GLU A 262 11.42 15.65 -9.86
C GLU A 262 10.21 15.05 -9.12
N ASP A 263 9.12 14.77 -9.82
CA ASP A 263 7.92 14.14 -9.23
C ASP A 263 8.22 12.78 -8.60
N LYS A 264 9.07 11.96 -9.23
CA LYS A 264 9.52 10.67 -8.69
C LYS A 264 10.35 10.84 -7.42
N ILE A 265 11.26 11.81 -7.41
CA ILE A 265 12.07 12.16 -6.24
C ILE A 265 11.18 12.62 -5.09
N LYS A 266 10.28 13.57 -5.34
CA LYS A 266 9.28 14.03 -4.35
C LYS A 266 8.46 12.87 -3.78
N CYS A 267 8.07 11.91 -4.61
CA CYS A 267 7.37 10.71 -4.17
C CYS A 267 8.20 9.89 -3.16
N GLN A 268 9.50 9.72 -3.37
CA GLN A 268 10.35 8.97 -2.45
C GLN A 268 10.61 9.73 -1.14
N ILE A 269 10.83 11.04 -1.21
CA ILE A 269 10.99 11.88 -0.01
C ILE A 269 9.70 11.88 0.81
N THR A 270 8.54 12.07 0.16
CA THR A 270 7.24 11.98 0.83
C THR A 270 7.01 10.59 1.43
N LYS A 271 7.41 9.52 0.73
CA LYS A 271 7.33 8.15 1.24
C LYS A 271 8.17 7.96 2.50
N TYR A 272 9.36 8.54 2.55
CA TYR A 272 10.19 8.55 3.75
C TYR A 272 9.48 9.17 4.95
N GLN A 273 8.83 10.33 4.74
CA GLN A 273 8.11 11.05 5.79
C GLN A 273 6.84 10.31 6.26
N MET A 274 6.13 9.66 5.34
CA MET A 274 4.80 9.07 5.58
C MET A 274 4.82 7.56 5.83
N CYS A 275 5.99 6.93 5.88
CA CYS A 275 6.05 5.48 6.00
C CYS A 275 5.51 5.02 7.35
N MET A 276 4.48 4.18 7.31
CA MET A 276 3.83 3.58 8.47
C MET A 276 3.88 2.04 8.40
N ALA A 277 4.94 1.48 7.88
CA ALA A 277 5.21 0.04 7.81
C ALA A 277 4.09 -0.82 7.20
N CYS A 278 3.24 -0.28 6.34
CA CYS A 278 2.13 -1.04 5.74
C CYS A 278 2.57 -2.19 4.83
N ARG A 279 3.86 -2.30 4.50
CA ARG A 279 4.51 -3.36 3.72
C ARG A 279 3.96 -3.58 2.30
N ALA A 280 3.19 -2.60 1.78
CA ALA A 280 2.63 -2.70 0.44
C ALA A 280 3.73 -2.73 -0.66
N CYS A 281 4.79 -1.93 -0.51
CA CYS A 281 5.93 -1.92 -1.43
C CYS A 281 6.75 -3.22 -1.38
N GLU A 282 6.88 -3.86 -0.21
CA GLU A 282 7.48 -5.19 -0.09
C GLU A 282 6.67 -6.23 -0.88
N SER A 283 5.34 -6.14 -0.82
CA SER A 283 4.44 -7.06 -1.52
C SER A 283 4.58 -7.02 -3.03
N ILE A 284 4.80 -5.84 -3.62
CA ILE A 284 4.91 -5.67 -5.08
C ILE A 284 6.30 -5.96 -5.63
N CYS A 285 7.35 -5.92 -4.82
CA CYS A 285 8.71 -6.15 -5.28
C CYS A 285 8.89 -7.57 -5.84
N LYS A 286 9.05 -7.72 -7.16
CA LYS A 286 9.20 -9.01 -7.84
C LYS A 286 10.49 -9.74 -7.45
N HIS A 287 11.49 -9.01 -7.00
CA HIS A 287 12.83 -9.52 -6.67
C HIS A 287 13.04 -9.76 -5.17
N ASN A 288 12.02 -9.56 -4.34
CA ASN A 288 12.11 -9.68 -2.89
C ASN A 288 13.26 -8.85 -2.29
N ALA A 289 13.54 -7.70 -2.90
CA ALA A 289 14.62 -6.82 -2.47
C ALA A 289 14.23 -5.89 -1.33
N ILE A 290 12.94 -5.62 -1.13
CA ILE A 290 12.45 -4.72 -0.08
C ILE A 290 12.16 -5.53 1.17
N VAL A 291 12.70 -5.08 2.30
CA VAL A 291 12.47 -5.64 3.64
C VAL A 291 12.04 -4.50 4.56
N ILE A 292 10.92 -4.67 5.21
CA ILE A 292 10.39 -3.71 6.17
C ILE A 292 10.18 -4.44 7.49
N LYS A 293 10.90 -4.01 8.50
CA LYS A 293 10.82 -4.54 9.85
C LYS A 293 10.50 -3.40 10.82
N GLU A 294 9.96 -3.75 11.93
CA GLU A 294 9.80 -2.90 13.10
C GLU A 294 10.68 -3.51 14.18
N ASP A 295 11.51 -2.69 14.84
CA ASP A 295 12.29 -3.16 15.94
C ASP A 295 11.43 -3.29 17.21
N LYS A 296 12.03 -3.75 18.33
CA LYS A 296 11.33 -3.92 19.61
C LYS A 296 10.83 -2.61 20.22
N GLU A 297 11.38 -1.49 19.75
CA GLU A 297 11.06 -0.13 20.21
C GLU A 297 10.03 0.54 19.30
N GLY A 298 9.54 -0.16 18.25
CA GLY A 298 8.59 0.37 17.28
C GLY A 298 9.22 1.25 16.20
N ASN A 299 10.57 1.30 16.11
CA ASN A 299 11.23 2.04 15.05
C ASN A 299 11.19 1.25 13.75
N LEU A 300 10.90 1.97 12.67
CA LEU A 300 10.82 1.40 11.34
C LEU A 300 12.23 1.20 10.76
N ASP A 301 12.56 -0.01 10.34
CA ASP A 301 13.72 -0.34 9.52
C ASP A 301 13.28 -0.71 8.10
N TYR A 302 13.46 0.22 7.17
CA TYR A 302 13.19 0.05 5.75
C TYR A 302 14.50 -0.16 5.00
N ARG A 303 14.66 -1.33 4.35
CA ARG A 303 15.88 -1.69 3.62
C ARG A 303 15.57 -2.17 2.22
N ILE A 304 16.42 -1.78 1.26
CA ILE A 304 16.47 -2.34 -0.08
C ILE A 304 17.80 -3.09 -0.25
N LEU A 305 17.70 -4.41 -0.38
CA LEU A 305 18.85 -5.30 -0.49
C LEU A 305 19.51 -5.15 -1.86
N ASP A 306 20.73 -4.64 -1.92
CA ASP A 306 21.47 -4.36 -3.18
C ASP A 306 21.71 -5.61 -4.01
N ASN A 307 21.97 -6.75 -3.38
CA ASN A 307 22.19 -8.03 -4.05
C ASN A 307 20.91 -8.62 -4.69
N LYS A 308 19.74 -8.03 -4.44
CA LYS A 308 18.45 -8.45 -5.00
C LYS A 308 17.78 -7.38 -5.83
N CYS A 309 18.11 -6.11 -5.58
CA CYS A 309 17.49 -4.99 -6.28
C CYS A 309 18.09 -4.84 -7.68
N VAL A 310 17.28 -5.06 -8.69
CA VAL A 310 17.65 -4.88 -10.11
C VAL A 310 17.37 -3.46 -10.64
N ARG A 311 17.00 -2.53 -9.77
CA ARG A 311 16.68 -1.12 -10.07
C ARG A 311 15.59 -0.98 -11.14
N CYS A 312 14.58 -1.87 -11.12
CA CYS A 312 13.44 -1.79 -12.03
C CYS A 312 12.42 -0.70 -11.66
N ALA A 313 12.62 -0.02 -10.54
CA ALA A 313 11.77 1.04 -9.97
C ALA A 313 10.26 0.73 -9.88
N GLU A 314 9.85 -0.53 -9.96
CA GLU A 314 8.46 -0.94 -9.80
C GLU A 314 7.87 -0.45 -8.46
N CYS A 315 8.68 -0.43 -7.40
CA CYS A 315 8.29 0.09 -6.08
C CYS A 315 8.07 1.62 -6.05
N VAL A 316 8.54 2.34 -7.07
CA VAL A 316 8.30 3.78 -7.25
C VAL A 316 7.07 3.99 -8.13
N ASN A 317 6.91 3.19 -9.19
CA ASN A 317 5.94 3.43 -10.26
C ASN A 317 4.59 2.73 -10.04
N HIS A 318 4.55 1.61 -9.33
CA HIS A 318 3.35 0.80 -9.17
C HIS A 318 2.17 1.58 -8.57
N TYR A 319 2.42 2.44 -7.61
CA TYR A 319 1.42 3.34 -7.03
C TYR A 319 1.60 4.74 -7.59
N THR A 320 0.50 5.35 -8.03
CA THR A 320 0.48 6.67 -8.69
C THR A 320 1.31 7.76 -8.01
N ALA A 321 1.53 7.63 -6.71
CA ALA A 321 2.29 8.59 -5.91
C ALA A 321 3.51 7.93 -5.22
N GLY A 322 4.03 6.83 -5.75
CA GLY A 322 5.19 6.12 -5.19
C GLY A 322 4.94 5.43 -3.84
N CYS A 323 3.79 5.66 -3.20
CA CYS A 323 3.43 5.11 -1.90
C CYS A 323 1.94 4.80 -1.83
N TYR A 324 1.58 3.57 -1.43
CA TYR A 324 0.18 3.18 -1.30
C TYR A 324 -0.57 4.06 -0.28
N MET A 325 0.05 4.34 0.87
CA MET A 325 -0.58 5.13 1.93
C MET A 325 -0.78 6.60 1.53
N ARG A 326 0.07 7.15 0.68
CA ARG A 326 -0.14 8.49 0.12
C ARG A 326 -1.48 8.59 -0.64
N LYS A 327 -1.86 7.55 -1.38
CA LYS A 327 -3.18 7.46 -2.02
C LYS A 327 -4.32 7.45 -1.00
N VAL A 328 -4.16 6.74 0.12
CA VAL A 328 -5.17 6.64 1.20
C VAL A 328 -5.34 7.97 1.92
N LEU A 329 -4.24 8.70 2.12
CA LEU A 329 -4.19 9.98 2.80
C LEU A 329 -4.54 11.17 1.88
N ALA A 330 -4.58 10.96 0.55
CA ALA A 330 -4.84 12.03 -0.39
C ALA A 330 -6.17 12.74 -0.09
N ILE A 331 -6.09 14.06 0.02
CA ILE A 331 -7.26 14.94 0.11
C ILE A 331 -7.76 15.17 -1.30
N LYS A 332 -9.01 14.85 -1.58
CA LYS A 332 -9.64 15.35 -2.81
C LYS A 332 -9.75 16.87 -2.66
N ARG A 333 -9.08 17.61 -3.52
CA ARG A 333 -9.45 19.02 -3.74
C ARG A 333 -10.81 18.99 -4.43
N ASN A 334 -11.80 19.59 -3.79
CA ASN A 334 -13.10 19.88 -4.40
C ASN A 334 -12.89 20.91 -5.51
#